data_e86401ed268d613ad6f70d53e2af9d35
#
_entry.id   e86401ed268d613ad6f70d53e2af9d35
#
_cell.length_a   1.000
_cell.length_b   1.000
_cell.length_c   1.000
_cell.angle_alpha   90.00
_cell.angle_beta   90.00
_cell.angle_gamma   90.00
#
_symmetry.space_group_name_H-M   'P 1'
#
loop_
_entity.id
_entity.type
_entity.pdbx_description
1 polymer ?
#
loop_
_entity_poly.entity_id
_entity_poly.type
_entity_poly.pdbx_seq_one_letter_code
_entity_poly.pdbx_strand_id
1 'polypeptide(L)'
;MKISVFGIGYVGVVSAACLAKDGHEVIAVDVDQGKIDAINAGNSPIVEEGIDDLVREVVAAGNLTATSDTQHAIDNTDASFICVGTPSAPDGSVGLSYVTDVCRNIGAAMANKDGYHSVIVRSTIVPGSTETACIPVLEEMSGKKAGEGFGLGYYPEFLRESTAIADYYDPGLVVFGFMDDGTRDFLSALNKDMPCDIHKVDIRTAELVKYTSNCWRAVKVTFANEIGNIAKASGIDGQTVMEILCSDDKAAMSPYFMRPGFAFGGSCLPKDVRALGFLARSTGTKAHLLNAVLEANAAQIARAEDMIEQSGSKSVGFVGISFKPGTDDLRESPLVTLAARLIDKGINVEIYDPFVKEAFDAGTPGAGRGNEGIPDLEERLVGDIDDLIERSGTVLVGNYYGETVEKLKQATPKRKVVDLTRVQRDRVSDESYSGICW
;
A
#
# COMPACT_ATOMS: atom_id res chain seq x y z
N MET A 1 6.57 -9.60 -25.29
CA MET A 1 7.18 -10.62 -24.41
C MET A 1 6.07 -11.44 -23.81
N LYS A 2 6.36 -12.66 -23.36
CA LYS A 2 5.40 -13.53 -22.68
C LYS A 2 5.76 -13.61 -21.20
N ILE A 3 4.85 -13.17 -20.33
CA ILE A 3 5.15 -12.95 -18.91
C ILE A 3 4.06 -13.60 -18.07
N SER A 4 4.44 -14.38 -17.06
CA SER A 4 3.53 -14.82 -16.01
C SER A 4 3.66 -13.93 -14.76
N VAL A 5 2.53 -13.62 -14.12
CA VAL A 5 2.48 -12.80 -12.90
C VAL A 5 1.81 -13.61 -11.80
N PHE A 6 2.58 -14.02 -10.80
CA PHE A 6 2.14 -14.83 -9.68
C PHE A 6 1.69 -13.96 -8.52
N GLY A 7 0.41 -14.10 -8.16
CA GLY A 7 -0.29 -13.32 -7.15
C GLY A 7 -1.14 -12.22 -7.78
N ILE A 8 -2.47 -12.41 -7.77
CA ILE A 8 -3.46 -11.44 -8.23
C ILE A 8 -3.91 -10.58 -7.02
N GLY A 9 -2.93 -10.02 -6.32
CA GLY A 9 -3.12 -8.93 -5.36
C GLY A 9 -2.96 -7.59 -6.06
N TYR A 10 -2.91 -6.50 -5.27
CA TYR A 10 -2.84 -5.14 -5.79
C TYR A 10 -1.71 -4.95 -6.81
N VAL A 11 -0.46 -5.25 -6.41
CA VAL A 11 0.72 -5.12 -7.27
C VAL A 11 0.64 -6.01 -8.50
N GLY A 12 0.15 -7.24 -8.32
CA GLY A 12 0.05 -8.21 -9.41
C GLY A 12 -0.96 -7.81 -10.47
N VAL A 13 -2.16 -7.37 -10.06
CA VAL A 13 -3.21 -6.93 -11.02
C VAL A 13 -2.75 -5.71 -11.82
N VAL A 14 -2.25 -4.67 -11.13
CA VAL A 14 -1.76 -3.47 -11.81
C VAL A 14 -0.61 -3.80 -12.76
N SER A 15 0.37 -4.61 -12.30
CA SER A 15 1.50 -5.02 -13.15
C SER A 15 1.03 -5.82 -14.37
N ALA A 16 0.14 -6.81 -14.17
CA ALA A 16 -0.35 -7.66 -15.25
C ALA A 16 -1.14 -6.85 -16.28
N ALA A 17 -2.03 -5.98 -15.84
CA ALA A 17 -2.86 -5.17 -16.71
C ALA A 17 -2.03 -4.14 -17.51
N CYS A 18 -1.10 -3.45 -16.87
CA CYS A 18 -0.23 -2.48 -17.55
C CYS A 18 0.72 -3.17 -18.55
N LEU A 19 1.35 -4.29 -18.16
CA LEU A 19 2.18 -5.08 -19.08
C LEU A 19 1.38 -5.57 -20.30
N ALA A 20 0.13 -6.02 -20.10
CA ALA A 20 -0.74 -6.44 -21.19
C ALA A 20 -1.15 -5.28 -22.10
N LYS A 21 -1.34 -4.08 -21.54
CA LYS A 21 -1.61 -2.83 -22.28
C LYS A 21 -0.42 -2.42 -23.13
N ASP A 22 0.81 -2.66 -22.64
CA ASP A 22 2.05 -2.42 -23.39
C ASP A 22 2.29 -3.44 -24.51
N GLY A 23 1.32 -4.34 -24.75
CA GLY A 23 1.36 -5.31 -25.83
C GLY A 23 2.11 -6.61 -25.50
N HIS A 24 2.31 -6.90 -24.21
CA HIS A 24 2.84 -8.18 -23.77
C HIS A 24 1.72 -9.22 -23.63
N GLU A 25 2.02 -10.50 -23.85
CA GLU A 25 1.12 -11.62 -23.53
C GLU A 25 1.33 -11.96 -22.05
N VAL A 26 0.29 -11.79 -21.23
CA VAL A 26 0.39 -11.94 -19.77
C VAL A 26 -0.55 -13.04 -19.28
N ILE A 27 0.00 -13.95 -18.47
CA ILE A 27 -0.75 -14.98 -17.76
C ILE A 27 -0.66 -14.67 -16.25
N ALA A 28 -1.76 -14.23 -15.66
CA ALA A 28 -1.85 -14.03 -14.22
C ALA A 28 -2.14 -15.35 -13.51
N VAL A 29 -1.46 -15.62 -12.39
CA VAL A 29 -1.57 -16.87 -11.64
C VAL A 29 -1.91 -16.59 -10.19
N ASP A 30 -2.99 -17.20 -9.68
CA ASP A 30 -3.36 -17.13 -8.26
C ASP A 30 -3.98 -18.45 -7.80
N VAL A 31 -4.05 -18.65 -6.50
CA VAL A 31 -4.74 -19.79 -5.88
C VAL A 31 -6.23 -19.51 -5.63
N ASP A 32 -6.61 -18.25 -5.67
CA ASP A 32 -7.99 -17.79 -5.44
C ASP A 32 -8.78 -17.82 -6.76
N GLN A 33 -9.69 -18.79 -6.87
CA GLN A 33 -10.51 -18.96 -8.05
C GLN A 33 -11.42 -17.74 -8.32
N GLY A 34 -11.89 -17.06 -7.28
CA GLY A 34 -12.73 -15.86 -7.44
C GLY A 34 -12.00 -14.74 -8.16
N LYS A 35 -10.71 -14.53 -7.85
CA LYS A 35 -9.89 -13.53 -8.54
C LYS A 35 -9.59 -13.93 -9.99
N ILE A 36 -9.31 -15.22 -10.23
CA ILE A 36 -9.09 -15.75 -11.56
C ILE A 36 -10.32 -15.52 -12.44
N ASP A 37 -11.49 -15.87 -11.92
CA ASP A 37 -12.76 -15.72 -12.63
C ASP A 37 -13.07 -14.23 -12.91
N ALA A 38 -12.78 -13.35 -11.96
CA ALA A 38 -12.96 -11.91 -12.12
C ALA A 38 -12.10 -11.38 -13.28
N ILE A 39 -10.79 -11.66 -13.29
CA ILE A 39 -9.90 -11.24 -14.38
C ILE A 39 -10.39 -11.81 -15.73
N ASN A 40 -10.69 -13.11 -15.82
CA ASN A 40 -11.12 -13.71 -17.07
C ASN A 40 -12.49 -13.19 -17.56
N ALA A 41 -13.31 -12.66 -16.66
CA ALA A 41 -14.55 -11.96 -17.00
C ALA A 41 -14.33 -10.48 -17.39
N GLY A 42 -13.09 -9.98 -17.36
CA GLY A 42 -12.76 -8.59 -17.64
C GLY A 42 -13.05 -7.64 -16.49
N ASN A 43 -13.09 -8.13 -15.25
CA ASN A 43 -13.29 -7.35 -14.03
C ASN A 43 -12.02 -7.36 -13.16
N SER A 44 -11.78 -6.27 -12.46
CA SER A 44 -10.68 -6.20 -11.51
C SER A 44 -11.08 -6.78 -10.15
N PRO A 45 -10.21 -7.59 -9.49
CA PRO A 45 -10.43 -8.02 -8.11
C PRO A 45 -9.94 -7.00 -7.07
N ILE A 46 -9.54 -5.80 -7.48
CA ILE A 46 -9.05 -4.72 -6.61
C ILE A 46 -9.73 -3.39 -6.97
N VAL A 47 -9.73 -2.46 -6.03
CA VAL A 47 -10.20 -1.09 -6.25
C VAL A 47 -9.01 -0.20 -6.57
N GLU A 48 -8.99 0.37 -7.78
CA GLU A 48 -7.99 1.33 -8.25
C GLU A 48 -8.60 2.15 -9.40
N GLU A 49 -8.27 3.44 -9.47
CA GLU A 49 -8.81 4.31 -10.53
C GLU A 49 -8.39 3.82 -11.92
N GLY A 50 -9.37 3.56 -12.78
CA GLY A 50 -9.16 3.13 -14.17
C GLY A 50 -8.79 1.65 -14.37
N ILE A 51 -8.63 0.87 -13.29
CA ILE A 51 -8.17 -0.52 -13.41
C ILE A 51 -9.23 -1.43 -14.05
N ASP A 52 -10.51 -1.23 -13.77
CA ASP A 52 -11.58 -2.04 -14.36
C ASP A 52 -11.65 -1.89 -15.87
N ASP A 53 -11.55 -0.65 -16.35
CA ASP A 53 -11.54 -0.38 -17.79
C ASP A 53 -10.29 -0.95 -18.45
N LEU A 54 -9.14 -0.83 -17.80
CA LEU A 54 -7.87 -1.38 -18.28
C LEU A 54 -7.93 -2.91 -18.36
N VAL A 55 -8.38 -3.60 -17.31
CA VAL A 55 -8.50 -5.06 -17.29
C VAL A 55 -9.47 -5.52 -18.38
N ARG A 56 -10.62 -4.87 -18.51
CA ARG A 56 -11.60 -5.20 -19.56
C ARG A 56 -11.00 -5.07 -20.97
N GLU A 57 -10.26 -4.00 -21.21
CA GLU A 57 -9.60 -3.75 -22.50
C GLU A 57 -8.60 -4.84 -22.84
N VAL A 58 -7.68 -5.16 -21.93
CA VAL A 58 -6.58 -6.09 -22.20
C VAL A 58 -7.05 -7.56 -22.25
N VAL A 59 -8.09 -7.92 -21.50
CA VAL A 59 -8.72 -9.25 -21.59
C VAL A 59 -9.47 -9.38 -22.91
N ALA A 60 -10.23 -8.36 -23.31
CA ALA A 60 -10.92 -8.37 -24.61
C ALA A 60 -9.94 -8.43 -25.79
N ALA A 61 -8.76 -7.84 -25.65
CA ALA A 61 -7.68 -7.94 -26.65
C ALA A 61 -6.98 -9.31 -26.65
N GLY A 62 -7.22 -10.15 -25.66
CA GLY A 62 -6.54 -11.45 -25.50
C GLY A 62 -5.11 -11.37 -24.96
N ASN A 63 -4.69 -10.19 -24.46
CA ASN A 63 -3.34 -9.97 -23.93
C ASN A 63 -3.21 -10.37 -22.46
N LEU A 64 -4.32 -10.52 -21.73
CA LEU A 64 -4.34 -10.94 -20.33
C LEU A 64 -5.30 -12.11 -20.16
N THR A 65 -4.80 -13.17 -19.51
CA THR A 65 -5.59 -14.30 -19.03
C THR A 65 -5.20 -14.65 -17.61
N ALA A 66 -6.04 -15.36 -16.87
CA ALA A 66 -5.74 -15.81 -15.51
C ALA A 66 -5.99 -17.30 -15.33
N THR A 67 -5.17 -17.97 -14.53
CA THR A 67 -5.24 -19.41 -14.27
C THR A 67 -4.69 -19.75 -12.88
N SER A 68 -5.07 -20.93 -12.36
CA SER A 68 -4.41 -21.56 -11.22
C SER A 68 -3.31 -22.56 -11.66
N ASP A 69 -3.18 -22.84 -12.95
CA ASP A 69 -2.24 -23.81 -13.49
C ASP A 69 -0.85 -23.19 -13.70
N THR A 70 0.03 -23.41 -12.73
CA THR A 70 1.42 -22.96 -12.79
C THR A 70 2.18 -23.56 -13.96
N GLN A 71 1.96 -24.87 -14.28
CA GLN A 71 2.66 -25.52 -15.39
C GLN A 71 2.32 -24.85 -16.71
N HIS A 72 1.02 -24.63 -16.95
CA HIS A 72 0.56 -23.92 -18.14
C HIS A 72 1.18 -22.52 -18.25
N ALA A 73 1.25 -21.78 -17.15
CA ALA A 73 1.83 -20.43 -17.14
C ALA A 73 3.33 -20.46 -17.48
N ILE A 74 4.09 -21.37 -16.86
CA ILE A 74 5.54 -21.48 -17.10
C ILE A 74 5.84 -21.95 -18.53
N ASP A 75 5.10 -22.91 -19.06
CA ASP A 75 5.33 -23.43 -20.42
C ASP A 75 5.09 -22.37 -21.50
N ASN A 76 4.21 -21.43 -21.26
CA ASN A 76 3.78 -20.43 -22.23
C ASN A 76 4.40 -19.03 -22.03
N THR A 77 5.32 -18.86 -21.07
CA THR A 77 5.95 -17.55 -20.80
C THR A 77 7.47 -17.63 -20.74
N ASP A 78 8.16 -16.50 -20.95
CA ASP A 78 9.62 -16.39 -20.94
C ASP A 78 10.15 -15.96 -19.58
N ALA A 79 9.28 -15.29 -18.78
CA ALA A 79 9.62 -14.80 -17.45
C ALA A 79 8.42 -14.84 -16.51
N SER A 80 8.70 -14.93 -15.21
CA SER A 80 7.71 -14.93 -14.14
C SER A 80 7.98 -13.80 -13.15
N PHE A 81 6.95 -12.99 -12.84
CA PHE A 81 6.98 -12.02 -11.76
C PHE A 81 6.28 -12.59 -10.53
N ILE A 82 6.95 -12.57 -9.38
CA ILE A 82 6.40 -12.98 -8.09
C ILE A 82 5.89 -11.73 -7.37
N CYS A 83 4.56 -11.58 -7.30
CA CYS A 83 3.86 -10.42 -6.75
C CYS A 83 2.98 -10.76 -5.53
N VAL A 84 3.32 -11.81 -4.80
CA VAL A 84 2.54 -12.25 -3.63
C VAL A 84 2.84 -11.41 -2.39
N GLY A 85 1.89 -11.38 -1.46
CA GLY A 85 2.02 -10.66 -0.20
C GLY A 85 3.12 -11.22 0.69
N THR A 86 3.71 -10.33 1.51
CA THR A 86 4.75 -10.67 2.50
C THR A 86 4.33 -10.14 3.86
N PRO A 87 3.43 -10.86 4.59
CA PRO A 87 2.89 -10.39 5.85
C PRO A 87 3.98 -10.31 6.93
N SER A 88 3.81 -9.36 7.86
CA SER A 88 4.70 -9.28 9.03
C SER A 88 4.42 -10.42 10.00
N ALA A 89 5.47 -11.05 10.50
CA ALA A 89 5.39 -11.93 11.66
C ALA A 89 5.33 -11.12 12.97
N PRO A 90 4.90 -11.73 14.10
CA PRO A 90 4.79 -11.04 15.39
C PRO A 90 6.08 -10.41 15.91
N ASP A 91 7.22 -10.93 15.53
CA ASP A 91 8.56 -10.40 15.89
C ASP A 91 9.03 -9.23 14.99
N GLY A 92 8.20 -8.86 13.98
CA GLY A 92 8.49 -7.82 12.98
C GLY A 92 9.28 -8.33 11.77
N SER A 93 9.58 -9.61 11.67
CA SER A 93 10.19 -10.19 10.48
C SER A 93 9.18 -10.27 9.33
N VAL A 94 9.69 -10.42 8.11
CA VAL A 94 8.87 -10.59 6.91
C VAL A 94 8.59 -12.07 6.69
N GLY A 95 7.31 -12.43 6.58
CA GLY A 95 6.89 -13.78 6.23
C GLY A 95 7.17 -14.07 4.76
N LEU A 96 8.04 -15.03 4.48
CA LEU A 96 8.43 -15.42 3.12
C LEU A 96 7.69 -16.65 2.59
N SER A 97 6.78 -17.23 3.38
CA SER A 97 6.11 -18.49 3.01
C SER A 97 5.42 -18.43 1.64
N TYR A 98 4.66 -17.38 1.36
CA TYR A 98 3.99 -17.23 0.06
C TYR A 98 4.99 -17.10 -1.10
N VAL A 99 6.08 -16.37 -0.88
CA VAL A 99 7.14 -16.22 -1.90
C VAL A 99 7.82 -17.56 -2.16
N THR A 100 8.19 -18.30 -1.10
CA THR A 100 8.83 -19.61 -1.23
C THR A 100 7.89 -20.68 -1.79
N ASP A 101 6.60 -20.62 -1.50
CA ASP A 101 5.60 -21.52 -2.09
C ASP A 101 5.45 -21.29 -3.59
N VAL A 102 5.43 -20.00 -4.01
CA VAL A 102 5.45 -19.67 -5.46
C VAL A 102 6.77 -20.11 -6.09
N CYS A 103 7.92 -19.89 -5.45
CA CYS A 103 9.21 -20.38 -5.94
C CYS A 103 9.19 -21.92 -6.11
N ARG A 104 8.59 -22.66 -5.17
CA ARG A 104 8.45 -24.11 -5.23
C ARG A 104 7.65 -24.53 -6.46
N ASN A 105 6.51 -23.89 -6.70
CA ASN A 105 5.63 -24.19 -7.82
C ASN A 105 6.29 -23.84 -9.17
N ILE A 106 6.94 -22.68 -9.27
CA ILE A 106 7.70 -22.26 -10.45
C ILE A 106 8.86 -23.22 -10.70
N GLY A 107 9.64 -23.55 -9.66
CA GLY A 107 10.75 -24.49 -9.76
C GLY A 107 10.31 -25.85 -10.29
N ALA A 108 9.26 -26.43 -9.73
CA ALA A 108 8.71 -27.71 -10.18
C ALA A 108 8.26 -27.65 -11.65
N ALA A 109 7.60 -26.58 -12.06
CA ALA A 109 7.17 -26.40 -13.45
C ALA A 109 8.38 -26.21 -14.39
N MET A 110 9.42 -25.51 -13.97
CA MET A 110 10.64 -25.32 -14.76
C MET A 110 11.48 -26.60 -14.92
N ALA A 111 11.29 -27.62 -14.08
CA ALA A 111 12.05 -28.88 -14.19
C ALA A 111 11.91 -29.51 -15.57
N ASN A 112 10.71 -29.45 -16.18
CA ASN A 112 10.40 -30.01 -17.45
C ASN A 112 10.36 -29.00 -18.61
N LYS A 113 10.64 -27.74 -18.34
CA LYS A 113 10.66 -26.72 -19.38
C LYS A 113 11.97 -26.72 -20.14
N ASP A 114 11.90 -26.83 -21.44
CA ASP A 114 13.05 -26.58 -22.32
C ASP A 114 13.32 -25.06 -22.43
N GLY A 115 14.59 -24.69 -22.42
CA GLY A 115 15.02 -23.31 -22.60
C GLY A 115 15.15 -22.53 -21.30
N TYR A 116 15.47 -21.26 -21.47
CA TYR A 116 15.74 -20.33 -20.38
C TYR A 116 14.47 -19.64 -19.90
N HIS A 117 14.35 -19.45 -18.59
CA HIS A 117 13.24 -18.75 -17.97
C HIS A 117 13.74 -17.82 -16.86
N SER A 118 13.35 -16.55 -16.86
CA SER A 118 13.74 -15.60 -15.82
C SER A 118 12.69 -15.57 -14.71
N VAL A 119 13.10 -15.78 -13.46
CA VAL A 119 12.26 -15.61 -12.27
C VAL A 119 12.59 -14.27 -11.64
N ILE A 120 11.61 -13.39 -11.54
CA ILE A 120 11.79 -12.03 -11.05
C ILE A 120 10.93 -11.83 -9.81
N VAL A 121 11.57 -11.62 -8.67
CA VAL A 121 10.86 -11.30 -7.44
C VAL A 121 10.49 -9.82 -7.43
N ARG A 122 9.20 -9.53 -7.29
CA ARG A 122 8.64 -8.18 -7.19
C ARG A 122 8.01 -7.92 -5.82
N SER A 123 7.76 -8.97 -5.05
CA SER A 123 7.33 -8.88 -3.65
C SER A 123 8.36 -8.15 -2.80
N THR A 124 7.89 -7.35 -1.83
CA THR A 124 8.78 -6.62 -0.92
C THR A 124 9.39 -7.57 0.11
N ILE A 125 10.66 -7.89 -0.05
CA ILE A 125 11.43 -8.79 0.80
C ILE A 125 12.73 -8.13 1.28
N VAL A 126 13.22 -8.49 2.47
CA VAL A 126 14.43 -7.88 3.05
C VAL A 126 15.69 -8.28 2.30
N PRO A 127 16.75 -7.44 2.30
CA PRO A 127 18.00 -7.73 1.62
C PRO A 127 18.58 -9.11 1.94
N GLY A 128 18.93 -9.84 0.89
CA GLY A 128 19.45 -11.20 0.96
C GLY A 128 18.38 -12.30 0.91
N SER A 129 17.08 -11.95 0.97
CA SER A 129 16.01 -12.96 0.95
C SER A 129 15.93 -13.71 -0.39
N THR A 130 16.15 -13.02 -1.52
CA THR A 130 16.19 -13.69 -2.82
C THR A 130 17.25 -14.78 -2.84
N GLU A 131 18.43 -14.51 -2.33
CA GLU A 131 19.55 -15.46 -2.32
C GLU A 131 19.35 -16.59 -1.30
N THR A 132 18.85 -16.28 -0.10
CA THR A 132 18.79 -17.24 1.00
C THR A 132 17.51 -18.06 1.06
N ALA A 133 16.40 -17.53 0.50
CA ALA A 133 15.11 -18.20 0.55
C ALA A 133 14.60 -18.63 -0.84
N CYS A 134 14.78 -17.80 -1.90
CA CYS A 134 14.24 -18.12 -3.21
C CYS A 134 15.15 -19.08 -4.00
N ILE A 135 16.46 -18.79 -4.09
CA ILE A 135 17.40 -19.61 -4.85
C ILE A 135 17.37 -21.07 -4.43
N PRO A 136 17.55 -21.43 -3.14
CA PRO A 136 17.60 -22.83 -2.73
C PRO A 136 16.37 -23.62 -3.14
N VAL A 137 15.18 -23.01 -2.99
CA VAL A 137 13.91 -23.64 -3.32
C VAL A 137 13.76 -23.81 -4.84
N LEU A 138 14.10 -22.78 -5.62
CA LEU A 138 14.05 -22.86 -7.09
C LEU A 138 15.02 -23.91 -7.64
N GLU A 139 16.25 -23.96 -7.12
CA GLU A 139 17.25 -24.95 -7.52
C GLU A 139 16.83 -26.37 -7.14
N GLU A 140 16.36 -26.57 -5.91
CA GLU A 140 15.90 -27.88 -5.42
C GLU A 140 14.77 -28.44 -6.30
N MET A 141 13.76 -27.59 -6.58
CA MET A 141 12.56 -28.02 -7.29
C MET A 141 12.74 -28.14 -8.79
N SER A 142 13.60 -27.32 -9.39
CA SER A 142 13.85 -27.36 -10.84
C SER A 142 14.96 -28.32 -11.24
N GLY A 143 15.87 -28.67 -10.32
CA GLY A 143 17.10 -29.40 -10.64
C GLY A 143 18.09 -28.57 -11.47
N LYS A 144 17.86 -27.27 -11.65
CA LYS A 144 18.67 -26.33 -12.44
C LYS A 144 19.43 -25.40 -11.51
N LYS A 145 20.47 -24.73 -12.02
CA LYS A 145 21.24 -23.72 -11.29
C LYS A 145 20.83 -22.32 -11.65
N ALA A 146 20.66 -21.46 -10.65
CA ALA A 146 20.42 -20.03 -10.80
C ALA A 146 21.58 -19.35 -11.54
N GLY A 147 21.28 -18.48 -12.48
CA GLY A 147 22.25 -17.80 -13.33
C GLY A 147 22.78 -18.63 -14.51
N GLU A 148 22.51 -19.94 -14.56
CA GLU A 148 22.93 -20.85 -15.65
C GLU A 148 21.73 -21.54 -16.31
N GLY A 149 20.96 -22.29 -15.54
CA GLY A 149 19.80 -23.04 -16.01
C GLY A 149 18.48 -22.24 -16.02
N PHE A 150 18.42 -21.20 -15.23
CA PHE A 150 17.35 -20.20 -15.20
C PHE A 150 17.88 -18.85 -14.72
N GLY A 151 17.21 -17.77 -15.09
CA GLY A 151 17.56 -16.43 -14.65
C GLY A 151 16.91 -16.05 -13.35
N LEU A 152 17.56 -15.15 -12.60
CA LEU A 152 17.01 -14.62 -11.37
C LEU A 152 17.22 -13.11 -11.27
N GLY A 153 16.14 -12.39 -10.89
CA GLY A 153 16.18 -10.97 -10.66
C GLY A 153 15.27 -10.53 -9.53
N TYR A 154 15.50 -9.33 -9.07
CA TYR A 154 14.64 -8.61 -8.16
C TYR A 154 14.25 -7.27 -8.79
N TYR A 155 12.95 -7.04 -8.98
CA TYR A 155 12.44 -5.82 -9.59
C TYR A 155 11.29 -5.26 -8.76
N PRO A 156 11.61 -4.43 -7.73
CA PRO A 156 10.59 -3.84 -6.85
C PRO A 156 9.68 -2.88 -7.60
N GLU A 157 8.52 -2.65 -7.02
CA GLU A 157 7.57 -1.65 -7.44
C GLU A 157 7.60 -0.43 -6.49
N PHE A 158 7.20 0.74 -6.98
CA PHE A 158 7.07 1.97 -6.21
C PHE A 158 5.68 2.60 -6.38
N LEU A 159 4.70 1.76 -6.74
CA LEU A 159 3.32 2.12 -6.99
C LEU A 159 2.66 2.66 -5.72
N ARG A 160 1.77 3.62 -5.88
CA ARG A 160 0.94 4.16 -4.81
C ARG A 160 -0.51 3.80 -5.10
N GLU A 161 -1.19 3.22 -4.11
CA GLU A 161 -2.62 2.95 -4.22
C GLU A 161 -3.40 4.23 -4.56
N SER A 162 -4.40 4.13 -5.40
CA SER A 162 -5.18 5.19 -6.06
C SER A 162 -4.46 5.97 -7.17
N THR A 163 -3.18 5.70 -7.47
CA THR A 163 -2.44 6.30 -8.59
C THR A 163 -1.49 5.29 -9.24
N ALA A 164 -1.70 4.00 -9.02
CA ALA A 164 -0.76 2.97 -9.40
C ALA A 164 -0.56 2.83 -10.91
N ILE A 165 -1.61 3.04 -11.70
CA ILE A 165 -1.52 3.03 -13.17
C ILE A 165 -0.67 4.21 -13.65
N ALA A 166 -0.90 5.41 -13.11
CA ALA A 166 -0.09 6.58 -13.44
C ALA A 166 1.37 6.39 -13.01
N ASP A 167 1.60 5.86 -11.80
CA ASP A 167 2.95 5.57 -11.29
C ASP A 167 3.68 4.49 -12.10
N TYR A 168 2.95 3.58 -12.74
CA TYR A 168 3.54 2.58 -13.63
C TYR A 168 4.09 3.23 -14.92
N TYR A 169 3.35 4.17 -15.51
CA TYR A 169 3.75 4.83 -16.77
C TYR A 169 4.67 6.03 -16.58
N ASP A 170 4.64 6.67 -15.41
CA ASP A 170 5.52 7.80 -15.06
C ASP A 170 6.18 7.54 -13.69
N PRO A 171 7.04 6.52 -13.60
CA PRO A 171 7.71 6.19 -12.35
C PRO A 171 8.81 7.20 -12.03
N GLY A 172 8.87 7.64 -10.77
CA GLY A 172 9.98 8.47 -10.29
C GLY A 172 11.31 7.69 -10.13
N LEU A 173 11.27 6.36 -10.19
CA LEU A 173 12.43 5.49 -9.99
C LEU A 173 12.18 4.11 -10.61
N VAL A 174 13.11 3.65 -11.45
CA VAL A 174 13.20 2.25 -11.86
C VAL A 174 14.53 1.68 -11.39
N VAL A 175 14.49 0.60 -10.62
CA VAL A 175 15.69 -0.14 -10.18
C VAL A 175 15.43 -1.63 -10.28
N PHE A 176 16.40 -2.38 -10.76
CA PHE A 176 16.35 -3.82 -10.69
C PHE A 176 17.72 -4.44 -10.46
N GLY A 177 17.73 -5.53 -9.69
CA GLY A 177 18.89 -6.38 -9.48
C GLY A 177 18.78 -7.66 -10.30
N PHE A 178 19.90 -8.21 -10.70
CA PHE A 178 19.97 -9.42 -11.50
C PHE A 178 21.19 -10.26 -11.15
N MET A 179 21.11 -11.56 -11.42
CA MET A 179 22.18 -12.51 -11.19
C MET A 179 22.92 -12.87 -12.48
N ASP A 180 22.27 -12.67 -13.64
CA ASP A 180 22.74 -13.11 -14.94
C ASP A 180 22.40 -12.10 -16.04
N ASP A 181 23.10 -12.22 -17.17
CA ASP A 181 22.95 -11.32 -18.32
C ASP A 181 21.57 -11.47 -19.01
N GLY A 182 21.01 -12.70 -19.05
CA GLY A 182 19.71 -12.93 -19.67
C GLY A 182 18.59 -12.17 -18.95
N THR A 183 18.57 -12.24 -17.62
CA THR A 183 17.61 -11.50 -16.79
C THR A 183 17.85 -9.99 -16.86
N ARG A 184 19.12 -9.55 -16.88
CA ARG A 184 19.44 -8.13 -17.08
C ARG A 184 18.89 -7.61 -18.40
N ASP A 185 19.11 -8.35 -19.49
CA ASP A 185 18.72 -7.92 -20.82
C ASP A 185 17.19 -7.93 -20.98
N PHE A 186 16.52 -8.94 -20.40
CA PHE A 186 15.05 -9.00 -20.34
C PHE A 186 14.48 -7.77 -19.61
N LEU A 187 14.94 -7.47 -18.39
CA LEU A 187 14.47 -6.32 -17.62
C LEU A 187 14.84 -4.98 -18.28
N SER A 188 16.00 -4.91 -18.93
CA SER A 188 16.40 -3.71 -19.67
C SER A 188 15.49 -3.46 -20.87
N ALA A 189 15.14 -4.51 -21.62
CA ALA A 189 14.24 -4.40 -22.75
C ALA A 189 12.81 -4.06 -22.34
N LEU A 190 12.35 -4.62 -21.20
CA LEU A 190 11.05 -4.32 -20.64
C LEU A 190 10.87 -2.85 -20.26
N ASN A 191 11.92 -2.24 -19.73
CA ASN A 191 11.89 -0.87 -19.19
C ASN A 191 12.49 0.18 -20.13
N LYS A 192 12.81 -0.15 -21.39
CA LYS A 192 13.59 0.72 -22.30
C LYS A 192 12.95 2.09 -22.57
N ASP A 193 11.63 2.17 -22.52
CA ASP A 193 10.86 3.37 -22.85
C ASP A 193 10.38 4.12 -21.60
N MET A 194 10.84 3.74 -20.39
CA MET A 194 10.48 4.43 -19.15
C MET A 194 11.04 5.84 -19.10
N PRO A 195 10.27 6.85 -18.66
CA PRO A 195 10.65 8.26 -18.70
C PRO A 195 11.57 8.69 -17.55
N CYS A 196 12.30 7.77 -16.93
CA CYS A 196 13.20 8.04 -15.81
C CYS A 196 14.51 7.24 -15.93
N ASP A 197 15.47 7.55 -15.06
CA ASP A 197 16.72 6.80 -14.97
C ASP A 197 16.47 5.36 -14.50
N ILE A 198 17.10 4.41 -15.18
CA ILE A 198 17.04 2.99 -14.89
C ILE A 198 18.32 2.57 -14.18
N HIS A 199 18.20 2.17 -12.93
CA HIS A 199 19.30 1.71 -12.10
C HIS A 199 19.43 0.18 -12.16
N LYS A 200 20.59 -0.29 -12.64
CA LYS A 200 20.94 -1.72 -12.75
C LYS A 200 21.98 -2.04 -11.68
N VAL A 201 21.61 -2.86 -10.72
CA VAL A 201 22.44 -3.10 -9.53
C VAL A 201 22.45 -4.59 -9.17
N ASP A 202 23.13 -4.99 -8.12
CA ASP A 202 22.98 -6.31 -7.53
C ASP A 202 21.61 -6.46 -6.82
N ILE A 203 21.19 -7.72 -6.61
CA ILE A 203 19.87 -8.03 -6.05
C ILE A 203 19.70 -7.40 -4.66
N ARG A 204 20.69 -7.51 -3.77
CA ARG A 204 20.61 -7.00 -2.40
C ARG A 204 20.44 -5.48 -2.35
N THR A 205 21.15 -4.79 -3.23
CA THR A 205 21.01 -3.34 -3.37
C THR A 205 19.60 -2.97 -3.82
N ALA A 206 19.03 -3.66 -4.82
CA ALA A 206 17.66 -3.40 -5.26
C ALA A 206 16.63 -3.71 -4.15
N GLU A 207 16.80 -4.81 -3.39
CA GLU A 207 15.99 -5.14 -2.23
C GLU A 207 16.03 -4.01 -1.18
N LEU A 208 17.23 -3.50 -0.86
CA LEU A 208 17.38 -2.44 0.14
C LEU A 208 16.77 -1.11 -0.33
N VAL A 209 16.89 -0.77 -1.60
CA VAL A 209 16.32 0.47 -2.17
C VAL A 209 14.81 0.52 -1.96
N LYS A 210 14.10 -0.61 -2.13
CA LYS A 210 12.65 -0.69 -1.88
C LYS A 210 12.30 -0.31 -0.44
N TYR A 211 12.96 -0.92 0.54
CA TYR A 211 12.76 -0.60 1.96
C TYR A 211 13.16 0.84 2.28
N THR A 212 14.30 1.29 1.76
CA THR A 212 14.77 2.66 1.96
C THR A 212 13.75 3.67 1.48
N SER A 213 13.17 3.48 0.28
CA SER A 213 12.14 4.36 -0.26
C SER A 213 10.89 4.42 0.64
N ASN A 214 10.39 3.26 1.07
CA ASN A 214 9.19 3.21 1.91
C ASN A 214 9.46 3.80 3.31
N CYS A 215 10.60 3.48 3.93
CA CYS A 215 10.98 4.06 5.23
C CYS A 215 11.17 5.57 5.13
N TRP A 216 11.74 6.07 4.03
CA TRP A 216 11.89 7.52 3.82
C TRP A 216 10.53 8.23 3.71
N ARG A 217 9.56 7.62 3.06
CA ARG A 217 8.18 8.14 3.04
C ARG A 217 7.62 8.26 4.46
N ALA A 218 7.77 7.20 5.27
CA ALA A 218 7.30 7.18 6.66
C ALA A 218 8.01 8.25 7.53
N VAL A 219 9.33 8.39 7.38
CA VAL A 219 10.10 9.44 8.07
C VAL A 219 9.59 10.83 7.71
N LYS A 220 9.34 11.10 6.42
CA LYS A 220 8.81 12.41 5.98
C LYS A 220 7.47 12.75 6.63
N VAL A 221 6.53 11.81 6.66
CA VAL A 221 5.22 12.02 7.29
C VAL A 221 5.37 12.31 8.79
N THR A 222 6.17 11.49 9.48
CA THR A 222 6.39 11.66 10.92
C THR A 222 7.06 12.99 11.25
N PHE A 223 8.07 13.39 10.47
CA PHE A 223 8.71 14.70 10.61
C PHE A 223 7.70 15.83 10.42
N ALA A 224 6.90 15.79 9.36
CA ALA A 224 5.89 16.80 9.09
C ALA A 224 4.88 16.92 10.25
N ASN A 225 4.45 15.78 10.81
CA ASN A 225 3.54 15.76 11.95
C ASN A 225 4.16 16.35 13.21
N GLU A 226 5.42 16.04 13.52
CA GLU A 226 6.12 16.62 14.68
C GLU A 226 6.26 18.13 14.53
N ILE A 227 6.64 18.65 13.36
CA ILE A 227 6.69 20.09 13.07
C ILE A 227 5.30 20.72 13.21
N GLY A 228 4.26 20.09 12.67
CA GLY A 228 2.89 20.55 12.80
C GLY A 228 2.43 20.67 14.26
N ASN A 229 2.79 19.71 15.11
CA ASN A 229 2.47 19.74 16.53
C ASN A 229 3.21 20.88 17.27
N ILE A 230 4.49 21.09 16.97
CA ILE A 230 5.29 22.19 17.52
C ILE A 230 4.71 23.53 17.07
N ALA A 231 4.43 23.68 15.78
CA ALA A 231 3.86 24.90 15.21
C ALA A 231 2.53 25.24 15.89
N LYS A 232 1.62 24.28 16.00
CA LYS A 232 0.33 24.46 16.69
C LYS A 232 0.52 24.92 18.14
N ALA A 233 1.43 24.31 18.88
CA ALA A 233 1.73 24.69 20.27
C ALA A 233 2.32 26.10 20.37
N SER A 234 2.92 26.63 19.29
CA SER A 234 3.49 27.98 19.19
C SER A 234 2.54 29.01 18.56
N GLY A 235 1.29 28.63 18.26
CA GLY A 235 0.32 29.50 17.59
C GLY A 235 0.60 29.70 16.10
N ILE A 236 1.33 28.79 15.46
CA ILE A 236 1.73 28.83 14.05
C ILE A 236 0.97 27.73 13.29
N ASP A 237 0.62 28.00 12.03
CA ASP A 237 0.06 26.99 11.14
C ASP A 237 1.17 26.06 10.59
N GLY A 238 1.18 24.81 11.04
CA GLY A 238 2.17 23.82 10.64
C GLY A 238 2.10 23.44 9.16
N GLN A 239 0.94 23.49 8.51
CA GLN A 239 0.85 23.22 7.08
C GLN A 239 1.48 24.34 6.25
N THR A 240 1.26 25.60 6.63
CA THR A 240 1.93 26.73 5.99
C THR A 240 3.47 26.61 6.11
N VAL A 241 3.98 26.20 7.29
CA VAL A 241 5.42 25.96 7.47
C VAL A 241 5.94 24.92 6.50
N MET A 242 5.23 23.78 6.38
CA MET A 242 5.65 22.68 5.51
C MET A 242 5.46 23.00 4.01
N GLU A 243 4.44 23.78 3.64
CA GLU A 243 4.25 24.28 2.28
C GLU A 243 5.42 25.15 1.84
N ILE A 244 5.88 26.06 2.72
CA ILE A 244 7.06 26.91 2.46
C ILE A 244 8.32 26.04 2.32
N LEU A 245 8.54 25.11 3.24
CA LEU A 245 9.67 24.20 3.18
C LEU A 245 9.68 23.40 1.85
N CYS A 246 8.52 22.89 1.45
CA CYS A 246 8.37 22.08 0.23
C CYS A 246 8.45 22.90 -1.06
N SER A 247 8.39 24.23 -1.01
CA SER A 247 8.60 25.09 -2.16
C SER A 247 10.09 25.21 -2.56
N ASP A 248 10.99 24.76 -1.69
CA ASP A 248 12.42 24.59 -2.03
C ASP A 248 12.62 23.27 -2.78
N ASP A 249 12.48 23.33 -4.10
CA ASP A 249 12.70 22.20 -5.00
C ASP A 249 14.19 21.83 -5.14
N LYS A 250 15.10 22.71 -4.73
CA LYS A 250 16.54 22.48 -4.78
C LYS A 250 17.03 21.56 -3.67
N ALA A 251 16.37 21.55 -2.53
CA ALA A 251 16.66 20.65 -1.43
C ALA A 251 16.04 19.26 -1.62
N ALA A 252 15.52 18.94 -2.81
CA ALA A 252 14.86 17.67 -3.18
C ALA A 252 13.67 17.32 -2.26
N MET A 253 12.94 18.32 -1.80
CA MET A 253 11.73 18.13 -1.00
C MET A 253 10.52 17.86 -1.90
N SER A 254 9.70 16.90 -1.50
CA SER A 254 8.44 16.62 -2.15
C SER A 254 7.28 16.99 -1.22
N PRO A 255 6.35 17.85 -1.64
CA PRO A 255 5.20 18.22 -0.80
C PRO A 255 4.26 17.05 -0.49
N TYR A 256 4.35 15.96 -1.21
CA TYR A 256 3.39 14.86 -1.12
C TYR A 256 3.32 14.22 0.28
N PHE A 257 4.48 13.98 0.94
CA PHE A 257 4.55 13.37 2.26
C PHE A 257 4.93 14.33 3.39
N MET A 258 5.03 15.63 3.10
CA MET A 258 5.48 16.65 4.05
C MET A 258 4.34 17.54 4.56
N ARG A 259 3.11 17.07 4.49
CA ARG A 259 1.94 17.76 5.07
C ARG A 259 1.69 17.25 6.47
N PRO A 260 1.66 18.15 7.50
CA PRO A 260 1.20 17.76 8.83
C PRO A 260 -0.24 17.26 8.79
N GLY A 261 -0.54 16.22 9.55
CA GLY A 261 -1.86 15.60 9.58
C GLY A 261 -1.89 14.42 10.53
N PHE A 262 -2.70 13.43 10.22
CA PHE A 262 -2.86 12.23 11.04
C PHE A 262 -1.70 11.24 10.85
N ALA A 263 -1.74 10.16 11.62
CA ALA A 263 -0.79 9.06 11.56
C ALA A 263 -0.82 8.37 10.20
N PHE A 264 0.33 7.88 9.75
CA PHE A 264 0.39 7.03 8.55
C PHE A 264 -0.05 5.60 8.87
N GLY A 265 -0.58 4.92 7.85
CA GLY A 265 -1.01 3.53 7.91
C GLY A 265 -0.84 2.83 6.57
N GLY A 266 -1.68 1.84 6.35
CA GLY A 266 -1.68 1.01 5.16
C GLY A 266 -0.71 -0.17 5.25
N SER A 267 -0.81 -1.06 4.29
CA SER A 267 -0.09 -2.33 4.27
C SER A 267 1.44 -2.21 4.13
N CYS A 268 1.97 -1.04 3.77
CA CYS A 268 3.39 -0.86 3.43
C CYS A 268 4.19 -0.16 4.52
N LEU A 269 3.86 1.11 4.87
CA LEU A 269 4.74 1.92 5.69
C LEU A 269 5.00 1.31 7.09
N PRO A 270 3.99 0.90 7.87
CA PRO A 270 4.24 0.31 9.19
C PRO A 270 5.01 -1.00 9.10
N LYS A 271 4.66 -1.85 8.14
CA LYS A 271 5.30 -3.15 7.90
C LYS A 271 6.78 -2.98 7.57
N ASP A 272 7.11 -2.12 6.62
CA ASP A 272 8.47 -1.99 6.10
C ASP A 272 9.39 -1.32 7.11
N VAL A 273 8.90 -0.35 7.89
CA VAL A 273 9.66 0.22 9.03
C VAL A 273 9.97 -0.87 10.07
N ARG A 274 8.99 -1.72 10.42
CA ARG A 274 9.23 -2.86 11.33
C ARG A 274 10.25 -3.84 10.77
N ALA A 275 10.13 -4.20 9.48
CA ALA A 275 11.02 -5.17 8.84
C ALA A 275 12.47 -4.68 8.79
N LEU A 276 12.68 -3.40 8.45
CA LEU A 276 14.02 -2.83 8.43
C LEU A 276 14.59 -2.66 9.85
N GLY A 277 13.75 -2.31 10.82
CA GLY A 277 14.13 -2.31 12.24
C GLY A 277 14.52 -3.70 12.74
N PHE A 278 13.81 -4.75 12.31
CA PHE A 278 14.18 -6.14 12.60
C PHE A 278 15.53 -6.50 11.97
N LEU A 279 15.74 -6.18 10.70
CA LEU A 279 17.01 -6.40 10.02
C LEU A 279 18.18 -5.71 10.74
N ALA A 280 18.00 -4.45 11.14
CA ALA A 280 19.02 -3.72 11.89
C ALA A 280 19.39 -4.45 13.20
N ARG A 281 18.40 -4.91 13.96
CA ARG A 281 18.64 -5.71 15.19
C ARG A 281 19.39 -7.01 14.88
N SER A 282 19.00 -7.74 13.84
CA SER A 282 19.61 -9.02 13.47
C SER A 282 21.07 -8.88 13.01
N THR A 283 21.44 -7.70 12.49
CA THR A 283 22.82 -7.37 12.08
C THR A 283 23.62 -6.64 13.18
N GLY A 284 23.06 -6.47 14.37
CA GLY A 284 23.68 -5.71 15.46
C GLY A 284 23.77 -4.20 15.21
N THR A 285 23.06 -3.68 14.22
CA THR A 285 23.05 -2.25 13.87
C THR A 285 22.00 -1.51 14.71
N LYS A 286 22.36 -0.36 15.28
CA LYS A 286 21.42 0.51 16.00
C LYS A 286 20.65 1.38 15.02
N ALA A 287 19.32 1.28 14.99
CA ALA A 287 18.43 2.04 14.12
C ALA A 287 17.47 2.91 14.95
N HIS A 288 18.00 3.92 15.62
CA HIS A 288 17.23 4.77 16.55
C HIS A 288 16.10 5.51 15.87
N LEU A 289 16.35 6.14 14.72
CA LEU A 289 15.34 6.88 13.97
C LEU A 289 14.17 5.98 13.54
N LEU A 290 14.45 4.79 12.99
CA LEU A 290 13.38 3.88 12.55
C LEU A 290 12.49 3.39 13.70
N ASN A 291 13.07 3.19 14.89
CA ASN A 291 12.28 2.84 16.07
C ASN A 291 11.42 4.03 16.53
N ALA A 292 12.00 5.24 16.56
CA ALA A 292 11.29 6.46 16.93
C ALA A 292 10.13 6.79 15.96
N VAL A 293 10.23 6.43 14.68
CA VAL A 293 9.16 6.66 13.69
C VAL A 293 7.85 6.00 14.10
N LEU A 294 7.89 4.74 14.55
CA LEU A 294 6.66 4.02 14.96
C LEU A 294 6.11 4.55 16.28
N GLU A 295 6.99 4.91 17.22
CA GLU A 295 6.59 5.53 18.49
C GLU A 295 5.93 6.90 18.24
N ALA A 296 6.52 7.72 17.38
CA ALA A 296 5.95 9.01 16.99
C ALA A 296 4.59 8.86 16.27
N ASN A 297 4.47 7.85 15.41
CA ASN A 297 3.20 7.55 14.74
C ASN A 297 2.11 7.11 15.72
N ALA A 298 2.46 6.29 16.71
CA ALA A 298 1.52 5.89 17.77
C ALA A 298 1.11 7.08 18.66
N ALA A 299 2.03 8.01 18.94
CA ALA A 299 1.74 9.24 19.66
C ALA A 299 0.76 10.16 18.89
N GLN A 300 0.83 10.17 17.55
CA GLN A 300 -0.10 10.92 16.71
C GLN A 300 -1.54 10.34 16.78
N ILE A 301 -1.69 9.02 16.88
CA ILE A 301 -2.99 8.39 17.14
C ILE A 301 -3.51 8.78 18.51
N ALA A 302 -2.66 8.70 19.56
CA ALA A 302 -3.04 9.09 20.91
C ALA A 302 -3.47 10.58 20.98
N ARG A 303 -2.79 11.47 20.24
CA ARG A 303 -3.19 12.87 20.14
C ARG A 303 -4.62 13.06 19.61
N ALA A 304 -5.01 12.32 18.57
CA ALA A 304 -6.37 12.39 18.06
C ALA A 304 -7.39 11.82 19.07
N GLU A 305 -7.02 10.76 19.79
CA GLU A 305 -7.81 10.20 20.89
C GLU A 305 -8.04 11.25 21.99
N ASP A 306 -7.00 11.92 22.45
CA ASP A 306 -7.09 13.00 23.44
C ASP A 306 -8.00 14.14 22.97
N MET A 307 -7.95 14.53 21.69
CA MET A 307 -8.81 15.59 21.13
C MET A 307 -10.29 15.18 21.18
N ILE A 308 -10.60 13.90 20.92
CA ILE A 308 -11.97 13.38 21.05
C ILE A 308 -12.41 13.35 22.51
N GLU A 309 -11.58 12.89 23.43
CA GLU A 309 -11.89 12.88 24.86
C GLU A 309 -12.16 14.28 25.41
N GLN A 310 -11.34 15.25 25.03
CA GLN A 310 -11.53 16.66 25.39
C GLN A 310 -12.82 17.26 24.80
N SER A 311 -13.38 16.66 23.76
CA SER A 311 -14.69 17.07 23.26
C SER A 311 -15.82 16.76 24.24
N GLY A 312 -15.63 15.77 25.12
CA GLY A 312 -16.63 15.28 26.07
C GLY A 312 -17.75 14.46 25.44
N SER A 313 -17.69 14.20 24.15
CA SER A 313 -18.72 13.49 23.40
C SER A 313 -18.74 11.98 23.71
N LYS A 314 -19.94 11.43 23.78
CA LYS A 314 -20.17 9.98 23.93
C LYS A 314 -20.52 9.30 22.61
N SER A 315 -20.68 10.07 21.53
CA SER A 315 -20.93 9.57 20.18
C SER A 315 -20.03 10.29 19.18
N VAL A 316 -19.32 9.54 18.35
CA VAL A 316 -18.36 10.07 17.37
C VAL A 316 -18.67 9.47 15.98
N GLY A 317 -18.90 10.33 15.02
CA GLY A 317 -19.05 9.95 13.62
C GLY A 317 -17.73 10.08 12.89
N PHE A 318 -17.23 8.96 12.36
CA PHE A 318 -16.03 8.94 11.55
C PHE A 318 -16.39 9.18 10.07
N VAL A 319 -15.80 10.18 9.46
CA VAL A 319 -15.82 10.36 8.01
C VAL A 319 -14.54 9.79 7.45
N GLY A 320 -14.67 8.60 6.88
CA GLY A 320 -13.55 7.75 6.47
C GLY A 320 -12.99 6.87 7.58
N ILE A 321 -12.70 5.62 7.25
CA ILE A 321 -12.08 4.62 8.14
C ILE A 321 -10.89 3.93 7.47
N SER A 322 -10.85 3.89 6.14
CA SER A 322 -9.73 3.39 5.35
C SER A 322 -8.46 4.23 5.60
N PHE A 323 -7.29 3.64 5.38
CA PHE A 323 -6.03 4.33 5.67
C PHE A 323 -5.78 5.56 4.76
N LYS A 324 -6.52 5.69 3.68
CA LYS A 324 -6.58 6.88 2.80
C LYS A 324 -7.88 6.88 1.98
N PRO A 325 -8.31 8.03 1.42
CA PRO A 325 -9.50 8.09 0.58
C PRO A 325 -9.32 7.31 -0.73
N GLY A 326 -10.44 6.77 -1.26
CA GLY A 326 -10.46 6.08 -2.56
C GLY A 326 -10.06 4.60 -2.51
N THR A 327 -10.11 3.97 -1.34
CA THR A 327 -9.88 2.53 -1.16
C THR A 327 -10.74 1.97 -0.02
N ASP A 328 -11.03 0.69 -0.07
CA ASP A 328 -11.67 -0.09 0.99
C ASP A 328 -10.65 -0.77 1.94
N ASP A 329 -9.36 -0.52 1.75
CA ASP A 329 -8.28 -1.16 2.52
C ASP A 329 -8.20 -0.59 3.94
N LEU A 330 -8.49 -1.44 4.92
CA LEU A 330 -8.45 -1.14 6.36
C LEU A 330 -7.16 -1.60 7.04
N ARG A 331 -6.28 -2.29 6.32
CA ARG A 331 -5.07 -2.88 6.91
C ARG A 331 -4.18 -1.81 7.53
N GLU A 332 -3.91 -1.98 8.82
CA GLU A 332 -3.10 -1.03 9.61
C GLU A 332 -3.58 0.44 9.46
N SER A 333 -4.87 0.66 9.22
CA SER A 333 -5.43 2.00 9.25
C SER A 333 -5.34 2.60 10.66
N PRO A 334 -4.72 3.77 10.82
CA PRO A 334 -4.70 4.45 12.12
C PRO A 334 -6.09 4.91 12.55
N LEU A 335 -7.02 5.08 11.61
CA LEU A 335 -8.42 5.39 11.90
C LEU A 335 -9.14 4.18 12.50
N VAL A 336 -8.86 2.96 12.01
CA VAL A 336 -9.33 1.71 12.63
C VAL A 336 -8.81 1.60 14.07
N THR A 337 -7.51 1.83 14.26
CA THR A 337 -6.89 1.81 15.59
C THR A 337 -7.53 2.82 16.53
N LEU A 338 -7.79 4.04 16.07
CA LEU A 338 -8.44 5.09 16.86
C LEU A 338 -9.89 4.72 17.20
N ALA A 339 -10.66 4.25 16.21
CA ALA A 339 -12.05 3.84 16.41
C ALA A 339 -12.15 2.70 17.45
N ALA A 340 -11.29 1.67 17.34
CA ALA A 340 -11.25 0.58 18.31
C ALA A 340 -10.99 1.08 19.74
N ARG A 341 -9.99 1.95 19.94
CA ARG A 341 -9.70 2.54 21.26
C ARG A 341 -10.86 3.33 21.84
N LEU A 342 -11.57 4.09 21.00
CA LEU A 342 -12.76 4.84 21.46
C LEU A 342 -13.91 3.92 21.83
N ILE A 343 -14.12 2.85 21.07
CA ILE A 343 -15.14 1.82 21.37
C ILE A 343 -14.81 1.13 22.70
N ASP A 344 -13.55 0.75 22.93
CA ASP A 344 -13.11 0.14 24.20
C ASP A 344 -13.35 1.05 25.42
N LYS A 345 -13.33 2.38 25.21
CA LYS A 345 -13.68 3.39 26.21
C LYS A 345 -15.19 3.65 26.34
N GLY A 346 -16.02 2.89 25.63
CA GLY A 346 -17.48 2.98 25.68
C GLY A 346 -18.05 4.18 24.91
N ILE A 347 -17.30 4.73 23.96
CA ILE A 347 -17.78 5.77 23.05
C ILE A 347 -18.48 5.08 21.88
N ASN A 348 -19.70 5.53 21.55
CA ASN A 348 -20.41 5.05 20.37
C ASN A 348 -19.75 5.59 19.10
N VAL A 349 -19.34 4.69 18.20
CA VAL A 349 -18.69 5.04 16.93
C VAL A 349 -19.59 4.59 15.78
N GLU A 350 -19.96 5.54 14.92
CA GLU A 350 -20.57 5.31 13.60
C GLU A 350 -19.62 5.79 12.51
N ILE A 351 -19.68 5.19 11.32
CA ILE A 351 -18.68 5.38 10.28
C ILE A 351 -19.36 5.62 8.94
N TYR A 352 -18.98 6.69 8.27
CA TYR A 352 -19.29 6.94 6.86
C TYR A 352 -18.01 6.77 6.04
N ASP A 353 -17.94 5.71 5.26
CA ASP A 353 -16.90 5.47 4.26
C ASP A 353 -17.54 4.80 3.03
N PRO A 354 -17.74 5.52 1.94
CA PRO A 354 -18.49 5.00 0.80
C PRO A 354 -17.83 3.79 0.14
N PHE A 355 -16.51 3.72 0.08
CA PHE A 355 -15.78 2.61 -0.54
C PHE A 355 -15.86 1.34 0.31
N VAL A 356 -15.69 1.49 1.62
CA VAL A 356 -15.85 0.36 2.56
C VAL A 356 -17.29 -0.14 2.57
N LYS A 357 -18.27 0.79 2.60
CA LYS A 357 -19.70 0.43 2.56
C LYS A 357 -20.07 -0.30 1.28
N GLU A 358 -19.61 0.20 0.13
CA GLU A 358 -19.85 -0.44 -1.17
C GLU A 358 -19.27 -1.86 -1.23
N ALA A 359 -18.06 -2.06 -0.70
CA ALA A 359 -17.43 -3.38 -0.65
C ALA A 359 -18.23 -4.37 0.20
N PHE A 360 -18.80 -3.95 1.35
CA PHE A 360 -19.68 -4.78 2.17
C PHE A 360 -21.01 -5.07 1.45
N ASP A 361 -21.65 -4.06 0.90
CA ASP A 361 -22.95 -4.21 0.20
C ASP A 361 -22.85 -5.12 -1.04
N ALA A 362 -21.72 -5.08 -1.73
CA ALA A 362 -21.43 -5.95 -2.85
C ALA A 362 -21.01 -7.39 -2.44
N GLY A 363 -20.81 -7.65 -1.17
CA GLY A 363 -20.29 -8.93 -0.68
C GLY A 363 -18.87 -9.21 -1.20
N THR A 364 -18.05 -8.19 -1.40
CA THR A 364 -16.70 -8.32 -1.93
C THR A 364 -15.87 -9.26 -1.05
N PRO A 365 -15.22 -10.29 -1.61
CA PRO A 365 -14.36 -11.17 -0.83
C PRO A 365 -13.26 -10.41 -0.09
N GLY A 366 -13.28 -10.48 1.24
CA GLY A 366 -12.33 -9.77 2.09
C GLY A 366 -12.71 -8.33 2.43
N ALA A 367 -13.95 -7.90 2.14
CA ALA A 367 -14.49 -6.65 2.67
C ALA A 367 -14.29 -6.57 4.19
N GLY A 368 -13.81 -5.42 4.67
CA GLY A 368 -13.49 -5.24 6.09
C GLY A 368 -12.20 -5.91 6.55
N ARG A 369 -11.37 -6.47 5.67
CA ARG A 369 -10.06 -7.02 6.03
C ARG A 369 -9.17 -5.92 6.63
N GLY A 370 -8.66 -6.17 7.83
CA GLY A 370 -7.86 -5.18 8.57
C GLY A 370 -8.66 -4.39 9.60
N ASN A 371 -9.92 -4.79 9.88
CA ASN A 371 -10.79 -4.15 10.89
C ASN A 371 -10.63 -4.71 12.30
N GLU A 372 -9.56 -5.47 12.55
CA GLU A 372 -9.33 -6.09 13.85
C GLU A 372 -9.45 -5.03 14.98
N GLY A 373 -10.38 -5.23 15.88
CA GLY A 373 -10.66 -4.33 16.99
C GLY A 373 -11.91 -3.44 16.83
N ILE A 374 -12.58 -3.43 15.67
CA ILE A 374 -13.91 -2.83 15.53
C ILE A 374 -14.96 -3.94 15.50
N PRO A 375 -15.65 -4.21 16.61
CA PRO A 375 -16.74 -5.17 16.61
C PRO A 375 -17.90 -4.63 15.76
N ASP A 376 -18.57 -5.53 15.04
CA ASP A 376 -19.79 -5.25 14.27
C ASP A 376 -19.62 -4.07 13.28
N LEU A 377 -18.46 -4.03 12.57
CA LEU A 377 -18.13 -2.94 11.64
C LEU A 377 -19.25 -2.66 10.64
N GLU A 378 -19.85 -3.70 10.06
CA GLU A 378 -20.91 -3.55 9.07
C GLU A 378 -22.13 -2.80 9.63
N GLU A 379 -22.50 -3.07 10.89
CA GLU A 379 -23.63 -2.40 11.56
C GLU A 379 -23.32 -0.92 11.90
N ARG A 380 -22.04 -0.57 11.98
CA ARG A 380 -21.57 0.79 12.23
C ARG A 380 -21.43 1.64 10.98
N LEU A 381 -21.46 1.01 9.79
CA LEU A 381 -21.39 1.70 8.52
C LEU A 381 -22.71 2.36 8.15
N VAL A 382 -22.73 3.68 8.04
CA VAL A 382 -23.89 4.46 7.60
C VAL A 382 -23.75 4.84 6.13
N GLY A 383 -24.88 4.82 5.41
CA GLY A 383 -24.92 5.10 3.98
C GLY A 383 -25.02 6.59 3.64
N ASP A 384 -25.37 7.44 4.59
CA ASP A 384 -25.55 8.89 4.38
C ASP A 384 -24.77 9.68 5.43
N ILE A 385 -24.03 10.68 4.95
CA ILE A 385 -23.22 11.55 5.82
C ILE A 385 -24.07 12.50 6.65
N ASP A 386 -25.24 12.92 6.19
CA ASP A 386 -26.14 13.80 6.95
C ASP A 386 -26.69 13.04 8.16
N ASP A 387 -27.05 11.76 7.99
CA ASP A 387 -27.43 10.87 9.09
C ASP A 387 -26.28 10.73 10.13
N LEU A 388 -25.04 10.52 9.65
CA LEU A 388 -23.88 10.46 10.54
C LEU A 388 -23.73 11.73 11.36
N ILE A 389 -23.78 12.90 10.70
CA ILE A 389 -23.63 14.20 11.36
C ILE A 389 -24.74 14.42 12.39
N GLU A 390 -25.99 14.05 12.08
CA GLU A 390 -27.12 14.23 12.99
C GLU A 390 -27.02 13.38 14.24
N ARG A 391 -26.54 12.15 14.14
CA ARG A 391 -26.42 11.20 15.26
C ARG A 391 -25.18 11.42 16.12
N SER A 392 -24.17 12.12 15.60
CA SER A 392 -22.88 12.28 16.26
C SER A 392 -22.85 13.51 17.16
N GLY A 393 -22.28 13.38 18.34
CA GLY A 393 -21.93 14.50 19.21
C GLY A 393 -20.67 15.24 18.73
N THR A 394 -19.72 14.47 18.17
CA THR A 394 -18.51 14.99 17.51
C THR A 394 -18.33 14.28 16.17
N VAL A 395 -17.95 15.02 15.15
CA VAL A 395 -17.57 14.47 13.83
C VAL A 395 -16.06 14.47 13.70
N LEU A 396 -15.46 13.31 13.44
CA LEU A 396 -14.04 13.15 13.15
C LEU A 396 -13.86 13.00 11.64
N VAL A 397 -13.06 13.87 11.05
CA VAL A 397 -12.74 13.82 9.62
C VAL A 397 -11.40 13.13 9.45
N GLY A 398 -11.44 11.84 9.15
CA GLY A 398 -10.25 11.01 8.90
C GLY A 398 -9.88 10.97 7.42
N ASN A 399 -10.88 10.90 6.55
CA ASN A 399 -10.77 11.07 5.11
C ASN A 399 -11.82 12.09 4.65
N TYR A 400 -11.72 12.55 3.41
CA TYR A 400 -12.79 13.35 2.83
C TYR A 400 -13.05 12.92 1.38
N TYR A 401 -14.29 13.13 0.97
CA TYR A 401 -14.76 12.83 -0.37
C TYR A 401 -15.33 14.13 -0.94
N GLY A 402 -15.18 14.40 -2.23
CA GLY A 402 -15.52 15.70 -2.83
C GLY A 402 -16.92 16.20 -2.48
N GLU A 403 -17.91 15.31 -2.51
CA GLU A 403 -19.30 15.59 -2.17
C GLU A 403 -19.56 15.91 -0.68
N THR A 404 -18.70 15.45 0.22
CA THR A 404 -18.88 15.60 1.67
C THR A 404 -18.31 16.89 2.22
N VAL A 405 -17.45 17.58 1.48
CA VAL A 405 -16.72 18.78 1.96
C VAL A 405 -17.70 19.89 2.37
N GLU A 406 -18.72 20.18 1.56
CA GLU A 406 -19.69 21.24 1.89
C GLU A 406 -20.59 20.87 3.07
N LYS A 407 -20.96 19.59 3.20
CA LYS A 407 -21.72 19.08 4.35
C LYS A 407 -20.94 19.20 5.65
N LEU A 408 -19.64 18.87 5.61
CA LEU A 408 -18.73 19.03 6.75
C LEU A 408 -18.53 20.50 7.16
N LYS A 409 -18.47 21.43 6.19
CA LYS A 409 -18.43 22.87 6.49
C LYS A 409 -19.70 23.34 7.18
N GLN A 410 -20.85 22.83 6.78
CA GLN A 410 -22.15 23.17 7.35
C GLN A 410 -22.40 22.50 8.71
N ALA A 411 -21.71 21.41 9.02
CA ALA A 411 -21.80 20.73 10.32
C ALA A 411 -21.34 21.63 11.49
N THR A 412 -20.36 22.49 11.25
CA THR A 412 -19.95 23.52 12.21
C THR A 412 -20.80 24.79 12.03
N PRO A 413 -21.32 25.42 13.11
CA PRO A 413 -21.05 25.17 14.53
C PRO A 413 -22.03 24.20 15.22
N LYS A 414 -22.88 23.50 14.52
CA LYS A 414 -23.91 22.61 15.09
C LYS A 414 -23.33 21.40 15.82
N ARG A 415 -22.17 20.93 15.36
CA ARG A 415 -21.44 19.80 15.93
C ARG A 415 -19.96 20.18 16.10
N LYS A 416 -19.31 19.61 17.11
CA LYS A 416 -17.87 19.72 17.21
C LYS A 416 -17.20 18.89 16.12
N VAL A 417 -16.26 19.46 15.38
CA VAL A 417 -15.51 18.81 14.32
C VAL A 417 -14.05 18.67 14.73
N VAL A 418 -13.54 17.44 14.71
CA VAL A 418 -12.11 17.13 14.81
C VAL A 418 -11.62 16.76 13.43
N ASP A 419 -10.77 17.61 12.84
CA ASP A 419 -10.31 17.46 11.49
C ASP A 419 -8.85 16.97 11.47
N LEU A 420 -8.62 15.80 10.89
CA LEU A 420 -7.30 15.18 10.78
C LEU A 420 -6.66 15.41 9.40
N THR A 421 -7.40 15.99 8.44
CA THR A 421 -7.02 16.08 7.02
C THR A 421 -6.96 17.50 6.46
N ARG A 422 -7.40 18.50 7.25
CA ARG A 422 -7.56 19.89 6.83
C ARG A 422 -8.55 20.07 5.67
N VAL A 423 -9.73 19.47 5.81
CA VAL A 423 -10.82 19.62 4.84
C VAL A 423 -11.29 21.07 4.65
N GLN A 424 -11.10 21.91 5.68
CA GLN A 424 -11.34 23.35 5.64
C GLN A 424 -10.02 24.12 5.75
N ARG A 425 -9.44 24.49 4.62
CA ARG A 425 -8.08 25.02 4.52
C ARG A 425 -7.84 26.30 5.32
N ASP A 426 -8.83 27.20 5.31
CA ASP A 426 -8.71 28.52 5.94
C ASP A 426 -9.27 28.58 7.37
N ARG A 427 -9.72 27.40 7.89
CA ARG A 427 -10.30 27.32 9.21
C ARG A 427 -9.21 27.19 10.29
N VAL A 428 -9.31 28.05 11.30
CA VAL A 428 -8.49 27.98 12.51
C VAL A 428 -9.26 27.23 13.61
N SER A 429 -8.56 26.52 14.48
CA SER A 429 -9.16 25.83 15.61
C SER A 429 -9.89 26.79 16.54
N ASP A 430 -11.13 26.45 16.94
CA ASP A 430 -12.00 27.18 17.86
C ASP A 430 -12.81 26.18 18.74
N GLU A 431 -13.83 26.64 19.45
CA GLU A 431 -14.66 25.78 20.30
C GLU A 431 -15.43 24.70 19.53
N SER A 432 -15.75 24.95 18.26
CA SER A 432 -16.56 24.06 17.40
C SER A 432 -15.73 23.24 16.41
N TYR A 433 -14.46 23.59 16.21
CA TYR A 433 -13.56 22.96 15.24
C TYR A 433 -12.15 22.84 15.78
N SER A 434 -11.56 21.68 15.66
CA SER A 434 -10.18 21.44 16.08
C SER A 434 -9.42 20.66 15.02
N GLY A 435 -8.41 21.28 14.41
CA GLY A 435 -7.46 20.63 13.52
C GLY A 435 -6.33 19.96 14.29
N ILE A 436 -5.86 18.78 13.83
CA ILE A 436 -4.83 18.03 14.58
C ILE A 436 -3.48 18.76 14.63
N CYS A 437 -3.13 19.49 13.58
CA CYS A 437 -1.85 20.22 13.45
C CYS A 437 -2.00 21.71 13.10
N TRP A 438 -3.19 22.31 13.17
CA TRP A 438 -3.45 23.72 12.84
C TRP A 438 -4.52 24.33 13.72
#